data_59e22af0d326ce4e92d68ca3281bb01a
#
_entry.id   59e22af0d326ce4e92d68ca3281bb01a
#
_cell.length_a   1.000
_cell.length_b   1.000
_cell.length_c   1.000
_cell.angle_alpha   90.00
_cell.angle_beta   90.00
_cell.angle_gamma   90.00
#
_symmetry.space_group_name_H-M   'P 1'
#
loop_
_entity.id
_entity.type
_entity.pdbx_description
1 polymer ?
#
loop_
_entity_poly.entity_id
_entity_poly.type
_entity_poly.pdbx_seq_one_letter_code
_entity_poly.pdbx_strand_id
1 'polypeptide(L)'
;MNPYHFTDKTVVSFSGGRSSAFLLYKIMEAHNFDLPDYIKVIFCNTGKEMPQTLDFVEDCSYNWNVPIVWLEYNGKRTFKEVNYETASRNGEPFEKLITDRSYLPNSMARFCTSELKVLTIERYMDCEFDTAVGIRGDEPRRVAKMRAKDGYHVPLADDNVTEVDISMFWQEQTFDLQLPKAEFNTLSNCDLCFLKGTKIKKSIIEHKPELADWWVAQEERLNARFRKDSPSYKDLQIIAKEQNNLFDFDDSTMSCFCGD
;
A
#
# COMPACT_ATOMS: atom_id res chain seq x y z
N MET A 1 -5.53 -23.04 -17.21
CA MET A 1 -5.33 -23.28 -15.75
C MET A 1 -5.93 -22.07 -15.03
N ASN A 2 -6.64 -22.25 -13.92
CA ASN A 2 -7.23 -21.10 -13.19
C ASN A 2 -6.09 -20.34 -12.50
N PRO A 3 -5.83 -19.04 -12.81
CA PRO A 3 -4.70 -18.31 -12.25
C PRO A 3 -4.85 -17.99 -10.74
N TYR A 4 -6.05 -18.21 -10.20
CA TYR A 4 -6.36 -17.95 -8.79
C TYR A 4 -6.27 -19.20 -7.90
N HIS A 5 -6.05 -20.38 -8.50
CA HIS A 5 -5.98 -21.64 -7.76
C HIS A 5 -4.53 -21.99 -7.45
N PHE A 6 -4.14 -21.85 -6.19
CA PHE A 6 -2.81 -22.17 -5.67
C PHE A 6 -2.82 -23.53 -4.96
N THR A 7 -1.76 -24.29 -5.09
CA THR A 7 -1.58 -25.62 -4.48
C THR A 7 -0.43 -25.68 -3.48
N ASP A 8 0.38 -24.63 -3.44
CA ASP A 8 1.57 -24.51 -2.62
C ASP A 8 1.46 -23.35 -1.64
N LYS A 9 2.41 -23.24 -0.71
CA LYS A 9 2.46 -22.14 0.26
C LYS A 9 2.45 -20.81 -0.44
N THR A 10 1.39 -20.04 -0.29
CA THR A 10 1.18 -18.78 -0.97
C THR A 10 0.77 -17.67 -0.01
N VAL A 11 1.37 -16.51 -0.17
CA VAL A 11 0.94 -15.28 0.48
C VAL A 11 0.15 -14.43 -0.50
N VAL A 12 -1.09 -14.12 -0.16
CA VAL A 12 -1.85 -13.05 -0.80
C VAL A 12 -1.42 -11.73 -0.19
N SER A 13 -0.60 -10.97 -0.93
CA SER A 13 -0.12 -9.65 -0.47
C SER A 13 -1.26 -8.64 -0.54
N PHE A 14 -1.96 -8.48 0.60
CA PHE A 14 -3.12 -7.62 0.70
C PHE A 14 -2.70 -6.20 1.06
N SER A 15 -2.93 -5.25 0.16
CA SER A 15 -2.48 -3.85 0.35
C SER A 15 -3.54 -2.94 1.00
N GLY A 16 -4.76 -3.43 1.18
CA GLY A 16 -5.90 -2.63 1.62
C GLY A 16 -6.52 -1.79 0.49
N GLY A 17 -6.16 -2.04 -0.76
CA GLY A 17 -6.76 -1.42 -1.94
C GLY A 17 -7.78 -2.34 -2.65
N ARG A 18 -8.66 -1.75 -3.48
CA ARG A 18 -9.71 -2.47 -4.22
C ARG A 18 -9.18 -3.61 -5.07
N SER A 19 -8.02 -3.42 -5.75
CA SER A 19 -7.42 -4.45 -6.61
C SER A 19 -6.93 -5.66 -5.81
N SER A 20 -6.28 -5.43 -4.67
CA SER A 20 -5.82 -6.52 -3.80
C SER A 20 -6.97 -7.25 -3.13
N ALA A 21 -8.05 -6.54 -2.80
CA ALA A 21 -9.26 -7.15 -2.26
C ALA A 21 -10.01 -7.97 -3.33
N PHE A 22 -10.10 -7.49 -4.57
CA PHE A 22 -10.66 -8.26 -5.67
C PHE A 22 -9.83 -9.53 -5.96
N LEU A 23 -8.48 -9.43 -5.91
CA LEU A 23 -7.62 -10.61 -6.01
C LEU A 23 -7.94 -11.63 -4.91
N LEU A 24 -8.05 -11.19 -3.66
CA LEU A 24 -8.40 -12.06 -2.55
C LEU A 24 -9.75 -12.74 -2.79
N TYR A 25 -10.77 -11.99 -3.20
CA TYR A 25 -12.09 -12.55 -3.50
C TYR A 25 -12.02 -13.64 -4.58
N LYS A 26 -11.29 -13.39 -5.68
CA LYS A 26 -11.11 -14.36 -6.76
C LYS A 26 -10.35 -15.61 -6.33
N ILE A 27 -9.37 -15.49 -5.44
CA ILE A 27 -8.67 -16.63 -4.85
C ILE A 27 -9.64 -17.41 -3.94
N MET A 28 -10.42 -16.74 -3.10
CA MET A 28 -11.44 -17.40 -2.28
C MET A 28 -12.46 -18.15 -3.13
N GLU A 29 -12.96 -17.53 -4.21
CA GLU A 29 -13.88 -18.17 -5.17
C GLU A 29 -13.27 -19.43 -5.79
N ALA A 30 -11.99 -19.40 -6.18
CA ALA A 30 -11.26 -20.54 -6.73
C ALA A 30 -11.06 -21.69 -5.73
N HIS A 31 -11.12 -21.38 -4.44
CA HIS A 31 -11.05 -22.34 -3.32
C HIS A 31 -12.40 -22.55 -2.61
N ASN A 32 -13.52 -22.28 -3.31
CA ASN A 32 -14.90 -22.46 -2.78
C ASN A 32 -15.15 -21.72 -1.45
N PHE A 33 -14.53 -20.56 -1.24
CA PHE A 33 -14.58 -19.74 -0.02
C PHE A 33 -14.09 -20.46 1.24
N ASP A 34 -13.26 -21.47 1.09
CA ASP A 34 -12.57 -22.19 2.16
C ASP A 34 -11.06 -22.21 1.85
N LEU A 35 -10.37 -21.17 2.30
CA LEU A 35 -8.93 -21.03 2.01
C LEU A 35 -8.13 -22.08 2.79
N PRO A 36 -7.30 -22.88 2.10
CA PRO A 36 -6.40 -23.82 2.75
C PRO A 36 -5.39 -23.11 3.67
N ASP A 37 -4.96 -23.79 4.73
CA ASP A 37 -4.00 -23.27 5.70
C ASP A 37 -2.66 -22.81 5.11
N TYR A 38 -2.29 -23.33 3.94
CA TYR A 38 -1.07 -22.94 3.24
C TYR A 38 -1.21 -21.63 2.47
N ILE A 39 -2.41 -21.06 2.34
CA ILE A 39 -2.64 -19.71 1.79
C ILE A 39 -2.83 -18.75 2.95
N LYS A 40 -1.93 -17.75 3.05
CA LYS A 40 -2.01 -16.70 4.08
C LYS A 40 -2.34 -15.36 3.43
N VAL A 41 -3.32 -14.66 3.96
CA VAL A 41 -3.63 -13.29 3.55
C VAL A 41 -2.93 -12.34 4.52
N ILE A 42 -2.03 -11.50 4.02
CA ILE A 42 -1.18 -10.67 4.87
C ILE A 42 -1.28 -9.20 4.46
N PHE A 43 -1.64 -8.36 5.43
CA PHE A 43 -1.60 -6.90 5.33
C PHE A 43 -0.45 -6.36 6.17
N CYS A 44 0.44 -5.58 5.55
CA CYS A 44 1.54 -4.91 6.25
C CYS A 44 1.17 -3.44 6.50
N ASN A 45 0.85 -3.12 7.76
CA ASN A 45 0.57 -1.76 8.19
C ASN A 45 1.87 -0.96 8.35
N THR A 46 1.93 0.20 7.74
CA THR A 46 3.07 1.14 7.90
C THR A 46 2.78 2.23 8.95
N GLY A 47 1.52 2.32 9.38
CA GLY A 47 0.99 3.39 10.22
C GLY A 47 0.74 4.69 9.47
N LYS A 48 0.92 4.70 8.15
CA LYS A 48 0.69 5.87 7.28
C LYS A 48 -0.38 5.61 6.22
N GLU A 49 -1.11 4.55 6.33
CA GLU A 49 -2.33 4.30 5.56
C GLU A 49 -3.45 5.24 6.04
N MET A 50 -4.37 5.58 5.11
CA MET A 50 -5.58 6.31 5.48
C MET A 50 -6.44 5.46 6.43
N PRO A 51 -7.13 6.05 7.41
CA PRO A 51 -8.04 5.30 8.31
C PRO A 51 -9.02 4.41 7.55
N GLN A 52 -9.60 4.92 6.45
CA GLN A 52 -10.52 4.16 5.60
C GLN A 52 -9.89 2.91 4.96
N THR A 53 -8.57 2.91 4.77
CA THR A 53 -7.86 1.70 4.30
C THR A 53 -7.84 0.62 5.37
N LEU A 54 -7.63 1.00 6.64
CA LEU A 54 -7.66 0.06 7.76
C LEU A 54 -9.07 -0.48 7.98
N ASP A 55 -10.08 0.41 7.94
CA ASP A 55 -11.50 0.04 8.02
C ASP A 55 -11.84 -1.00 6.92
N PHE A 56 -11.41 -0.74 5.69
CA PHE A 56 -11.65 -1.62 4.55
C PHE A 56 -10.96 -2.99 4.66
N VAL A 57 -9.77 -3.06 5.24
CA VAL A 57 -9.09 -4.35 5.52
C VAL A 57 -9.90 -5.16 6.52
N GLU A 58 -10.42 -4.52 7.56
CA GLU A 58 -11.28 -5.16 8.57
C GLU A 58 -12.62 -5.58 7.97
N ASP A 59 -13.26 -4.71 7.17
CA ASP A 59 -14.50 -5.01 6.46
C ASP A 59 -14.35 -6.22 5.54
N CYS A 60 -13.25 -6.34 4.79
CA CYS A 60 -12.96 -7.53 3.97
C CYS A 60 -12.86 -8.78 4.81
N SER A 61 -12.13 -8.72 5.93
CA SER A 61 -11.99 -9.87 6.85
C SER A 61 -13.34 -10.29 7.42
N TYR A 62 -14.13 -9.34 7.91
CA TYR A 62 -15.42 -9.58 8.54
C TYR A 62 -16.48 -10.08 7.55
N ASN A 63 -16.70 -9.36 6.44
CA ASN A 63 -17.77 -9.68 5.50
C ASN A 63 -17.52 -10.96 4.71
N TRP A 64 -16.26 -11.30 4.46
CA TRP A 64 -15.89 -12.51 3.72
C TRP A 64 -15.49 -13.67 4.64
N ASN A 65 -15.51 -13.46 5.95
CA ASN A 65 -15.10 -14.46 6.96
C ASN A 65 -13.73 -15.07 6.63
N VAL A 66 -12.75 -14.22 6.27
CA VAL A 66 -11.40 -14.63 5.92
C VAL A 66 -10.39 -14.03 6.90
N PRO A 67 -9.51 -14.81 7.51
CA PRO A 67 -8.48 -14.29 8.40
C PRO A 67 -7.44 -13.48 7.61
N ILE A 68 -7.28 -12.21 7.94
CA ILE A 68 -6.21 -11.36 7.43
C ILE A 68 -5.21 -11.13 8.56
N VAL A 69 -3.96 -11.53 8.34
CA VAL A 69 -2.87 -11.30 9.29
C VAL A 69 -2.36 -9.87 9.11
N TRP A 70 -2.34 -9.10 10.18
CA TRP A 70 -1.81 -7.74 10.17
C TRP A 70 -0.41 -7.72 10.77
N LEU A 71 0.55 -7.24 9.98
CA LEU A 71 1.95 -7.19 10.39
C LEU A 71 2.46 -5.75 10.43
N GLU A 72 3.29 -5.46 11.41
CA GLU A 72 4.04 -4.22 11.53
C GLU A 72 5.54 -4.49 11.68
N TYR A 73 6.34 -3.66 11.02
CA TYR A 73 7.78 -3.63 11.28
C TYR A 73 8.06 -3.21 12.73
N ASN A 74 8.87 -4.00 13.45
CA ASN A 74 9.22 -3.74 14.83
C ASN A 74 10.75 -3.68 15.07
N GLY A 75 11.50 -3.26 14.06
CA GLY A 75 12.96 -3.18 14.11
C GLY A 75 13.66 -4.22 13.24
N LYS A 76 14.97 -4.16 13.19
CA LYS A 76 15.78 -5.07 12.36
C LYS A 76 15.46 -6.52 12.69
N ARG A 77 15.05 -7.28 11.67
CA ARG A 77 14.74 -8.72 11.75
C ARG A 77 13.57 -9.09 12.67
N THR A 78 12.72 -8.15 13.03
CA THR A 78 11.54 -8.41 13.84
C THR A 78 10.28 -7.83 13.22
N PHE A 79 9.14 -8.39 13.60
CA PHE A 79 7.81 -7.90 13.26
C PHE A 79 6.93 -7.97 14.52
N LYS A 80 5.76 -7.37 14.43
CA LYS A 80 4.70 -7.44 15.43
C LYS A 80 3.41 -7.80 14.70
N GLU A 81 2.70 -8.80 15.19
CA GLU A 81 1.32 -9.03 14.80
C GLU A 81 0.42 -8.05 15.55
N VAL A 82 -0.50 -7.46 14.85
CA VAL A 82 -1.51 -6.53 15.38
C VAL A 82 -2.89 -6.89 14.82
N ASN A 83 -3.91 -6.21 15.27
CA ASN A 83 -5.26 -6.29 14.73
C ASN A 83 -5.77 -4.87 14.47
N TYR A 84 -7.02 -4.74 14.04
CA TYR A 84 -7.62 -3.45 13.72
C TYR A 84 -7.54 -2.44 14.88
N GLU A 85 -7.79 -2.88 16.14
CA GLU A 85 -7.76 -1.99 17.32
C GLU A 85 -6.34 -1.58 17.72
N THR A 86 -5.37 -2.48 17.56
CA THR A 86 -3.98 -2.27 18.02
C THR A 86 -3.03 -1.79 16.94
N ALA A 87 -3.49 -1.72 15.69
CA ALA A 87 -2.70 -1.25 14.56
C ALA A 87 -2.28 0.22 14.72
N SER A 88 -1.03 0.49 14.42
CA SER A 88 -0.44 1.84 14.42
C SER A 88 -1.14 2.74 13.39
N ARG A 89 -1.40 4.01 13.76
CA ARG A 89 -2.09 5.00 12.92
C ARG A 89 -1.33 6.31 12.71
N ASN A 90 -0.21 6.49 13.42
CA ASN A 90 0.57 7.74 13.41
C ASN A 90 1.98 7.55 12.83
N GLY A 91 2.22 6.45 12.11
CA GLY A 91 3.48 6.19 11.41
C GLY A 91 4.57 5.52 12.24
N GLU A 92 4.24 4.95 13.40
CA GLU A 92 5.20 4.38 14.34
C GLU A 92 6.11 3.31 13.70
N PRO A 93 5.63 2.32 12.91
CA PRO A 93 6.50 1.36 12.24
C PRO A 93 7.44 2.03 11.23
N PHE A 94 6.95 3.03 10.50
CA PHE A 94 7.74 3.74 9.50
C PHE A 94 8.78 4.64 10.17
N GLU A 95 8.42 5.36 11.23
CA GLU A 95 9.35 6.18 11.99
C GLU A 95 10.46 5.34 12.61
N LYS A 96 10.12 4.18 13.17
CA LYS A 96 11.09 3.22 13.68
C LYS A 96 12.09 2.79 12.60
N LEU A 97 11.59 2.48 11.40
CA LEU A 97 12.45 2.13 10.27
C LEU A 97 13.40 3.28 9.88
N ILE A 98 12.89 4.52 9.79
CA ILE A 98 13.71 5.70 9.50
C ILE A 98 14.79 5.88 10.58
N THR A 99 14.43 5.69 11.84
CA THR A 99 15.37 5.75 12.97
C THR A 99 16.45 4.68 12.86
N ASP A 100 16.07 3.43 12.62
CA ASP A 100 17.00 2.30 12.49
C ASP A 100 17.97 2.46 11.29
N ARG A 101 17.54 3.16 10.25
CA ARG A 101 18.34 3.44 9.05
C ARG A 101 19.10 4.76 9.12
N SER A 102 18.70 5.69 9.99
CA SER A 102 19.26 7.04 10.12
C SER A 102 19.24 7.87 8.83
N TYR A 103 18.35 7.56 7.87
CA TYR A 103 18.09 8.34 6.68
C TYR A 103 16.69 8.09 6.12
N LEU A 104 16.19 9.04 5.27
CA LEU A 104 14.88 8.96 4.65
C LEU A 104 14.88 8.04 3.42
N PRO A 105 13.84 7.23 3.20
CA PRO A 105 13.67 6.57 1.92
C PRO A 105 13.44 7.61 0.82
N ASN A 106 13.83 7.26 -0.40
CA ASN A 106 13.68 8.15 -1.56
C ASN A 106 13.41 7.32 -2.83
N SER A 107 13.28 7.97 -3.98
CA SER A 107 12.98 7.31 -5.25
C SER A 107 13.99 6.23 -5.66
N MET A 108 15.26 6.38 -5.27
CA MET A 108 16.33 5.42 -5.56
C MET A 108 16.45 4.33 -4.49
N ALA A 109 16.24 4.67 -3.23
CA ALA A 109 16.38 3.79 -2.08
C ALA A 109 15.04 3.61 -1.35
N ARG A 110 14.14 2.82 -1.95
CA ARG A 110 12.79 2.55 -1.44
C ARG A 110 12.77 1.43 -0.39
N PHE A 111 13.63 1.55 0.62
CA PHE A 111 13.70 0.55 1.67
C PHE A 111 12.43 0.48 2.55
N CYS A 112 11.54 1.48 2.49
CA CYS A 112 10.23 1.38 3.12
C CYS A 112 9.40 0.22 2.54
N THR A 113 9.40 0.01 1.23
CA THR A 113 8.70 -1.14 0.61
C THR A 113 9.36 -2.46 1.00
N SER A 114 10.70 -2.56 0.89
CA SER A 114 11.37 -3.82 1.22
C SER A 114 11.29 -4.17 2.70
N GLU A 115 11.53 -3.23 3.60
CA GLU A 115 11.59 -3.53 5.04
C GLU A 115 10.21 -3.60 5.71
N LEU A 116 9.32 -2.63 5.41
CA LEU A 116 8.01 -2.60 6.07
C LEU A 116 7.05 -3.68 5.55
N LYS A 117 7.27 -4.19 4.32
CA LYS A 117 6.35 -5.13 3.68
C LYS A 117 7.05 -6.44 3.34
N VAL A 118 7.92 -6.48 2.33
CA VAL A 118 8.51 -7.73 1.80
C VAL A 118 9.23 -8.52 2.89
N LEU A 119 10.27 -7.93 3.49
CA LEU A 119 11.05 -8.60 4.54
C LEU A 119 10.25 -8.86 5.82
N THR A 120 9.20 -8.09 6.09
CA THR A 120 8.30 -8.35 7.24
C THR A 120 7.48 -9.62 6.98
N ILE A 121 6.96 -9.80 5.76
CA ILE A 121 6.26 -11.03 5.35
C ILE A 121 7.21 -12.23 5.37
N GLU A 122 8.42 -12.09 4.80
CA GLU A 122 9.42 -13.18 4.80
C GLU A 122 9.76 -13.64 6.21
N ARG A 123 9.92 -12.71 7.15
CA ARG A 123 10.18 -13.02 8.57
C ARG A 123 9.03 -13.72 9.27
N TYR A 124 7.80 -13.35 8.91
CA TYR A 124 6.61 -13.99 9.46
C TYR A 124 6.45 -15.43 8.93
N MET A 125 6.63 -15.62 7.64
CA MET A 125 6.46 -16.93 7.00
C MET A 125 7.56 -17.92 7.39
N ASP A 126 8.80 -17.45 7.58
CA ASP A 126 10.02 -18.23 7.95
C ASP A 126 10.19 -19.53 7.14
N CYS A 127 9.79 -19.51 5.87
CA CYS A 127 9.89 -20.64 4.92
C CYS A 127 9.80 -20.10 3.48
N GLU A 128 10.04 -20.94 2.48
CA GLU A 128 9.76 -20.62 1.08
C GLU A 128 8.24 -20.56 0.81
N PHE A 129 7.82 -19.57 0.06
CA PHE A 129 6.43 -19.33 -0.33
C PHE A 129 6.35 -18.52 -1.61
N ASP A 130 5.24 -18.66 -2.31
CA ASP A 130 4.87 -17.83 -3.44
C ASP A 130 4.09 -16.58 -2.99
N THR A 131 4.11 -15.53 -3.80
CA THR A 131 3.41 -14.29 -3.49
C THR A 131 2.45 -13.93 -4.63
N ALA A 132 1.16 -13.87 -4.34
CA ALA A 132 0.14 -13.34 -5.25
C ALA A 132 -0.06 -11.84 -4.98
N VAL A 133 0.01 -11.01 -6.04
CA VAL A 133 -0.14 -9.55 -5.96
C VAL A 133 -1.26 -9.04 -6.86
N GLY A 134 -2.04 -8.07 -6.38
CA GLY A 134 -3.19 -7.50 -7.05
C GLY A 134 -2.83 -6.49 -8.14
N ILE A 135 -2.04 -6.89 -9.15
CA ILE A 135 -1.66 -6.04 -10.29
C ILE A 135 -2.52 -6.41 -11.49
N ARG A 136 -3.19 -5.40 -12.05
CA ARG A 136 -4.13 -5.55 -13.16
C ARG A 136 -3.43 -5.70 -14.51
N GLY A 137 -4.16 -6.22 -15.50
CA GLY A 137 -3.69 -6.35 -16.89
C GLY A 137 -3.38 -5.01 -17.58
N ASP A 138 -4.11 -3.95 -17.21
CA ASP A 138 -3.90 -2.59 -17.72
C ASP A 138 -2.70 -1.84 -17.10
N GLU A 139 -1.87 -2.52 -16.30
CA GLU A 139 -0.64 -2.01 -15.70
C GLU A 139 0.64 -2.70 -16.23
N PRO A 140 0.92 -2.70 -17.54
CA PRO A 140 1.90 -3.58 -18.17
C PRO A 140 3.33 -3.44 -17.62
N ARG A 141 3.73 -2.23 -17.20
CA ARG A 141 5.05 -1.99 -16.59
C ARG A 141 5.20 -2.68 -15.24
N ARG A 142 4.14 -2.70 -14.44
CA ARG A 142 4.12 -3.36 -13.13
C ARG A 142 4.09 -4.88 -13.31
N VAL A 143 3.27 -5.37 -14.24
CA VAL A 143 3.19 -6.78 -14.62
C VAL A 143 4.55 -7.32 -15.02
N ALA A 144 5.21 -6.67 -16.00
CA ALA A 144 6.53 -7.09 -16.47
C ALA A 144 7.57 -7.17 -15.35
N LYS A 145 7.56 -6.19 -14.43
CA LYS A 145 8.47 -6.16 -13.29
C LYS A 145 8.21 -7.28 -12.28
N MET A 146 6.95 -7.64 -12.04
CA MET A 146 6.62 -8.73 -11.10
C MET A 146 6.90 -10.09 -11.71
N ARG A 147 6.55 -10.31 -12.97
CA ARG A 147 6.87 -11.57 -13.68
C ARG A 147 8.37 -11.86 -13.79
N ALA A 148 9.22 -10.83 -13.64
CA ALA A 148 10.68 -11.00 -13.60
C ALA A 148 11.22 -11.46 -12.23
N LYS A 149 10.35 -11.64 -11.23
CA LYS A 149 10.73 -12.12 -9.88
C LYS A 149 10.22 -13.55 -9.69
N ASP A 150 11.10 -14.42 -9.25
CA ASP A 150 10.72 -15.78 -8.89
C ASP A 150 9.74 -15.80 -7.72
N GLY A 151 8.77 -16.70 -7.76
CA GLY A 151 7.74 -16.87 -6.74
C GLY A 151 6.68 -15.76 -6.70
N TYR A 152 6.66 -14.81 -7.69
CA TYR A 152 5.61 -13.79 -7.77
C TYR A 152 4.61 -14.08 -8.87
N HIS A 153 3.33 -14.05 -8.50
CA HIS A 153 2.19 -14.27 -9.40
C HIS A 153 1.35 -13.00 -9.54
N VAL A 154 0.82 -12.77 -10.71
CA VAL A 154 -0.04 -11.61 -11.06
C VAL A 154 -1.37 -12.10 -11.66
N PRO A 155 -2.21 -12.81 -10.86
CA PRO A 155 -3.39 -13.53 -11.38
C PRO A 155 -4.38 -12.60 -12.10
N LEU A 156 -4.56 -11.36 -11.61
CA LEU A 156 -5.45 -10.39 -12.26
C LEU A 156 -4.97 -10.05 -13.68
N ALA A 157 -3.66 -9.90 -13.86
CA ALA A 157 -3.10 -9.63 -15.18
C ALA A 157 -3.14 -10.86 -16.08
N ASP A 158 -3.01 -12.06 -15.53
CA ASP A 158 -3.11 -13.32 -16.27
C ASP A 158 -4.54 -13.57 -16.75
N ASP A 159 -5.53 -13.05 -16.03
CA ASP A 159 -6.96 -13.08 -16.38
C ASP A 159 -7.43 -11.81 -17.15
N ASN A 160 -6.50 -10.92 -17.53
CA ASN A 160 -6.76 -9.65 -18.21
C ASN A 160 -7.73 -8.71 -17.46
N VAL A 161 -7.82 -8.80 -16.15
CA VAL A 161 -8.65 -7.91 -15.32
C VAL A 161 -8.14 -6.47 -15.42
N THR A 162 -9.07 -5.55 -15.63
CA THR A 162 -8.83 -4.10 -15.77
C THR A 162 -9.38 -3.31 -14.58
N GLU A 163 -9.11 -2.01 -14.54
CA GLU A 163 -9.72 -1.10 -13.56
C GLU A 163 -11.25 -1.05 -13.67
N VAL A 164 -11.78 -1.20 -14.88
CA VAL A 164 -13.23 -1.22 -15.11
C VAL A 164 -13.87 -2.44 -14.44
N ASP A 165 -13.28 -3.61 -14.60
CA ASP A 165 -13.79 -4.85 -14.00
C ASP A 165 -13.82 -4.76 -12.48
N ILE A 166 -12.77 -4.21 -11.87
CA ILE A 166 -12.70 -3.98 -10.43
C ILE A 166 -13.75 -2.96 -9.98
N SER A 167 -13.93 -1.88 -10.74
CA SER A 167 -14.94 -0.87 -10.42
C SER A 167 -16.35 -1.44 -10.49
N MET A 168 -16.66 -2.27 -11.47
CA MET A 168 -17.95 -2.95 -11.59
C MET A 168 -18.19 -3.90 -10.42
N PHE A 169 -17.21 -4.70 -10.04
CA PHE A 169 -17.30 -5.59 -8.89
C PHE A 169 -17.67 -4.82 -7.60
N TRP A 170 -16.96 -3.70 -7.33
CA TRP A 170 -17.21 -2.93 -6.10
C TRP A 170 -18.54 -2.19 -6.08
N GLN A 171 -19.12 -1.87 -7.24
CA GLN A 171 -20.49 -1.31 -7.32
C GLN A 171 -21.57 -2.31 -6.87
N GLU A 172 -21.30 -3.61 -6.96
CA GLU A 172 -22.22 -4.67 -6.56
C GLU A 172 -22.05 -5.13 -5.11
N GLN A 173 -20.95 -4.71 -4.44
CA GLN A 173 -20.68 -5.10 -3.06
C GLN A 173 -21.50 -4.25 -2.07
N THR A 174 -21.78 -4.82 -0.89
CA THR A 174 -22.47 -4.15 0.21
C THR A 174 -21.58 -3.19 0.99
N PHE A 175 -20.27 -3.27 0.80
CA PHE A 175 -19.26 -2.40 1.38
C PHE A 175 -18.21 -2.06 0.34
N ASP A 176 -17.41 -1.02 0.57
CA ASP A 176 -16.38 -0.59 -0.36
C ASP A 176 -15.34 0.30 0.36
N LEU A 177 -14.17 0.47 -0.25
CA LEU A 177 -13.14 1.39 0.21
C LEU A 177 -13.62 2.85 0.14
N GLN A 178 -13.87 3.44 1.30
CA GLN A 178 -14.43 4.78 1.46
C GLN A 178 -13.36 5.89 1.50
N LEU A 179 -12.36 5.83 0.61
CA LEU A 179 -11.37 6.92 0.55
C LEU A 179 -12.07 8.23 0.18
N PRO A 180 -11.67 9.36 0.82
CA PRO A 180 -12.18 10.65 0.44
C PRO A 180 -11.95 10.90 -1.06
N LYS A 181 -12.95 11.47 -1.73
CA LYS A 181 -12.81 11.85 -3.14
C LYS A 181 -11.81 13.01 -3.23
N ALA A 182 -10.56 12.69 -3.52
CA ALA A 182 -9.60 13.69 -3.96
C ALA A 182 -9.73 13.85 -5.48
N GLU A 183 -9.39 15.03 -5.98
CA GLU A 183 -9.45 15.38 -7.40
C GLU A 183 -8.75 14.36 -8.32
N PHE A 184 -7.87 13.52 -7.76
CA PHE A 184 -7.01 12.58 -8.49
C PHE A 184 -7.11 11.11 -8.05
N ASN A 185 -8.08 10.71 -7.26
CA ASN A 185 -8.29 9.29 -6.83
C ASN A 185 -7.04 8.57 -6.26
N THR A 186 -6.12 9.29 -5.63
CA THR A 186 -4.76 8.82 -5.32
C THR A 186 -4.45 8.74 -3.83
N LEU A 187 -5.47 8.57 -2.99
CA LEU A 187 -5.30 8.42 -1.53
C LEU A 187 -4.90 7.00 -1.12
N SER A 188 -4.81 6.06 -2.07
CA SER A 188 -4.26 4.72 -1.84
C SER A 188 -2.80 4.75 -1.38
N ASN A 189 -2.33 3.69 -0.74
CA ASN A 189 -1.00 3.59 -0.10
C ASN A 189 -0.82 4.57 1.07
N CYS A 190 0.42 4.89 1.43
CA CYS A 190 0.68 5.91 2.46
C CYS A 190 0.04 7.25 2.07
N ASP A 191 -0.55 7.93 3.04
CA ASP A 191 -1.32 9.18 2.88
C ASP A 191 -0.64 10.22 1.98
N LEU A 192 0.56 10.67 2.34
CA LEU A 192 1.38 11.63 1.60
C LEU A 192 2.68 11.01 1.06
N CYS A 193 2.61 9.77 0.55
CA CYS A 193 3.79 9.08 0.01
C CYS A 193 4.63 10.01 -0.88
N PHE A 194 5.95 10.04 -0.65
CA PHE A 194 6.90 10.88 -1.39
C PHE A 194 6.95 10.57 -2.91
N LEU A 195 6.42 9.43 -3.33
CA LEU A 195 6.30 9.05 -4.75
C LEU A 195 5.11 9.69 -5.45
N LYS A 196 4.14 10.23 -4.70
CA LYS A 196 3.02 10.99 -5.28
C LYS A 196 3.52 12.29 -5.89
N GLY A 197 2.90 12.70 -7.00
CA GLY A 197 3.16 13.98 -7.65
C GLY A 197 2.93 15.17 -6.71
N THR A 198 3.60 16.28 -6.98
CA THR A 198 3.53 17.48 -6.13
C THR A 198 2.12 18.06 -6.07
N LYS A 199 1.39 18.10 -7.19
CA LYS A 199 -0.02 18.55 -7.25
C LYS A 199 -0.92 17.72 -6.36
N ILE A 200 -0.75 16.39 -6.40
CA ILE A 200 -1.50 15.44 -5.57
C ILE A 200 -1.24 15.67 -4.08
N LYS A 201 0.05 15.77 -3.69
CA LYS A 201 0.41 16.05 -2.29
C LYS A 201 -0.16 17.37 -1.81
N LYS A 202 -0.08 18.43 -2.65
CA LYS A 202 -0.67 19.73 -2.36
C LYS A 202 -2.17 19.62 -2.13
N SER A 203 -2.91 19.01 -3.05
CA SER A 203 -4.36 18.81 -2.91
C SER A 203 -4.73 18.03 -1.65
N ILE A 204 -3.98 17.00 -1.28
CA ILE A 204 -4.22 16.27 -0.02
C ILE A 204 -4.01 17.21 1.19
N ILE A 205 -2.93 18.00 1.20
CA ILE A 205 -2.61 18.92 2.30
C ILE A 205 -3.64 20.04 2.41
N GLU A 206 -4.19 20.54 1.31
CA GLU A 206 -5.27 21.53 1.30
C GLU A 206 -6.53 21.03 2.03
N HIS A 207 -6.86 19.75 1.85
CA HIS A 207 -8.04 19.13 2.48
C HIS A 207 -7.78 18.58 3.88
N LYS A 208 -6.54 18.12 4.15
CA LYS A 208 -6.11 17.46 5.39
C LYS A 208 -4.70 17.89 5.75
N PRO A 209 -4.49 19.14 6.22
CA PRO A 209 -3.16 19.69 6.49
C PRO A 209 -2.39 18.92 7.57
N GLU A 210 -3.09 18.34 8.52
CA GLU A 210 -2.51 17.55 9.62
C GLU A 210 -1.73 16.31 9.14
N LEU A 211 -2.07 15.76 7.98
CA LEU A 211 -1.36 14.61 7.43
C LEU A 211 0.10 14.91 7.09
N ALA A 212 0.43 16.17 6.82
CA ALA A 212 1.79 16.57 6.48
C ALA A 212 2.72 16.69 7.69
N ASP A 213 2.19 16.86 8.90
CA ASP A 213 2.99 17.11 10.11
C ASP A 213 4.00 16.01 10.39
N TRP A 214 3.60 14.75 10.25
CA TRP A 214 4.51 13.62 10.42
C TRP A 214 5.66 13.65 9.38
N TRP A 215 5.35 13.94 8.11
CA TRP A 215 6.35 13.99 7.03
C TRP A 215 7.32 15.15 7.22
N VAL A 216 6.82 16.32 7.63
CA VAL A 216 7.65 17.50 8.01
C VAL A 216 8.58 17.13 9.16
N ALA A 217 8.07 16.52 10.21
CA ALA A 217 8.86 16.12 11.37
C ALA A 217 10.00 15.16 10.99
N GLN A 218 9.78 14.21 10.06
CA GLN A 218 10.83 13.30 9.60
C GLN A 218 11.91 14.05 8.78
N GLU A 219 11.52 14.99 7.89
CA GLU A 219 12.47 15.81 7.13
C GLU A 219 13.30 16.70 8.05
N GLU A 220 12.68 17.38 9.00
CA GLU A 220 13.36 18.26 9.96
C GLU A 220 14.31 17.47 10.89
N ARG A 221 13.86 16.33 11.42
CA ARG A 221 14.66 15.47 12.32
C ARG A 221 15.98 15.03 11.69
N LEU A 222 15.98 14.71 10.39
CA LEU A 222 17.17 14.24 9.68
C LEU A 222 17.86 15.33 8.85
N ASN A 223 17.34 16.56 8.86
CA ASN A 223 17.78 17.66 8.00
C ASN A 223 17.94 17.19 6.53
N ALA A 224 16.94 16.47 6.03
CA ALA A 224 16.94 15.83 4.72
C ALA A 224 15.55 15.90 4.08
N ARG A 225 15.46 15.61 2.77
CA ARG A 225 14.19 15.54 2.03
C ARG A 225 13.95 14.14 1.49
N PHE A 226 12.71 13.69 1.53
CA PHE A 226 12.30 12.45 0.86
C PHE A 226 12.54 12.52 -0.67
N ARG A 227 12.35 13.71 -1.25
CA ARG A 227 12.64 13.99 -2.66
C ARG A 227 13.40 15.31 -2.80
N LYS A 228 14.59 15.26 -3.40
CA LYS A 228 15.41 16.46 -3.64
C LYS A 228 14.87 17.35 -4.78
N ASP A 229 14.17 16.73 -5.74
CA ASP A 229 13.57 17.32 -6.93
C ASP A 229 12.13 17.84 -6.69
N SER A 230 11.69 17.90 -5.44
CA SER A 230 10.35 18.34 -5.04
C SER A 230 10.45 19.30 -3.84
N PRO A 231 9.49 20.22 -3.65
CA PRO A 231 9.40 20.98 -2.42
C PRO A 231 9.38 20.08 -1.18
N SER A 232 9.91 20.57 -0.05
CA SER A 232 9.76 19.88 1.23
C SER A 232 8.29 19.80 1.63
N TYR A 233 7.94 18.91 2.56
CA TYR A 233 6.55 18.85 3.07
C TYR A 233 6.17 20.15 3.79
N LYS A 234 7.12 20.84 4.43
CA LYS A 234 6.91 22.15 5.02
C LYS A 234 6.60 23.23 3.96
N ASP A 235 7.36 23.24 2.86
CA ASP A 235 7.09 24.15 1.74
C ASP A 235 5.69 23.86 1.15
N LEU A 236 5.33 22.58 1.01
CA LEU A 236 4.00 22.19 0.53
C LEU A 236 2.87 22.65 1.45
N GLN A 237 3.05 22.62 2.79
CA GLN A 237 2.07 23.17 3.72
C GLN A 237 1.92 24.70 3.56
N ILE A 238 3.00 25.42 3.34
CA ILE A 238 2.97 26.87 3.09
C ILE A 238 2.23 27.16 1.79
N ILE A 239 2.62 26.48 0.70
CA ILE A 239 2.01 26.64 -0.63
C ILE A 239 0.51 26.33 -0.59
N ALA A 240 0.12 25.27 0.13
CA ALA A 240 -1.28 24.88 0.27
C ALA A 240 -2.11 25.95 1.02
N LYS A 241 -1.54 26.59 2.06
CA LYS A 241 -2.20 27.67 2.82
C LYS A 241 -2.35 28.96 2.03
N GLU A 242 -1.36 29.30 1.20
CA GLU A 242 -1.34 30.55 0.46
C GLU A 242 -2.23 30.54 -0.78
N GLN A 243 -2.84 29.40 -1.15
CA GLN A 243 -3.70 29.21 -2.34
C GLN A 243 -3.08 29.73 -3.65
N ASN A 244 -1.76 29.82 -3.73
CA ASN A 244 -1.08 30.36 -4.90
C ASN A 244 -1.04 29.35 -6.03
N ASN A 245 -1.96 29.50 -6.99
CA ASN A 245 -2.02 28.76 -8.26
C ASN A 245 -0.87 29.13 -9.24
N LEU A 246 0.19 29.82 -8.77
CA LEU A 246 1.23 30.42 -9.61
C LEU A 246 2.41 29.47 -9.95
N PHE A 247 2.45 28.27 -9.39
CA PHE A 247 3.54 27.34 -9.66
C PHE A 247 3.08 26.18 -10.54
N ASP A 248 3.59 26.12 -11.75
CA ASP A 248 3.49 24.98 -12.63
C ASP A 248 4.51 23.92 -12.14
N PHE A 249 4.03 22.95 -11.35
CA PHE A 249 4.87 21.84 -10.88
C PHE A 249 4.90 20.76 -11.95
N ASP A 250 6.10 20.29 -12.28
CA ASP A 250 6.28 19.07 -13.07
C ASP A 250 5.67 17.87 -12.31
N ASP A 251 4.57 17.34 -12.87
CA ASP A 251 3.67 16.39 -12.17
C ASP A 251 4.03 14.93 -12.44
N SER A 252 5.31 14.61 -12.39
CA SER A 252 5.75 13.22 -12.51
C SER A 252 5.46 12.42 -11.24
N THR A 253 4.33 11.73 -11.24
CA THR A 253 4.05 10.70 -10.22
C THR A 253 4.85 9.45 -10.56
N MET A 254 5.70 9.02 -9.64
CA MET A 254 6.42 7.76 -9.77
C MET A 254 5.53 6.61 -9.34
N SER A 255 5.47 5.53 -10.12
CA SER A 255 4.69 4.35 -9.75
C SER A 255 5.21 3.75 -8.43
N CYS A 256 4.36 3.69 -7.44
CA CYS A 256 4.63 2.97 -6.20
C CYS A 256 4.36 1.47 -6.43
N PHE A 257 5.35 0.62 -6.15
CA PHE A 257 5.20 -0.84 -6.21
C PHE A 257 4.82 -1.42 -4.84
N CYS A 258 4.11 -0.66 -4.04
CA CYS A 258 3.63 -1.11 -2.73
C CYS A 258 2.31 -1.88 -2.87
N GLY A 259 2.24 -2.85 -3.80
CA GLY A 259 1.16 -3.83 -3.84
C GLY A 259 -0.26 -3.25 -3.87
N ASP A 260 -0.64 -2.51 -4.91
CA ASP A 260 -2.05 -2.25 -5.23
C ASP A 260 -2.51 -3.26 -6.25
#